data_cf858c29306c57861278b880bb76c889
#
_entry.id   cf858c29306c57861278b880bb76c889
#
_cell.length_a   1.000
_cell.length_b   1.000
_cell.length_c   1.000
_cell.angle_alpha   90.00
_cell.angle_beta   90.00
_cell.angle_gamma   90.00
#
_symmetry.space_group_name_H-M   'P 1'
#
loop_
_entity.id
_entity.type
_entity.pdbx_description
1 polymer ?
#
loop_
_entity_poly.entity_id
_entity_poly.type
_entity_poly.pdbx_seq_one_letter_code
_entity_poly.pdbx_strand_id
1 'polypeptide(L)'
;MSQAFPHQPVMATEVVDLLAPVPPGLVVDATLGGAGHAAAILTAHPHLSVLGIDRDPSAVAAAAPELARFGERAVVRRARFDEVAGLVRRLQAETGVPVDQQGLSGALFDLGVSSPQLDVAGRGFSYRLDAPLDMRMDPTSGRTAADVVNEFDEDTLTALFVENGERRFARRIARAIIASRPHTATGELSEVVRAAIPAATRRTGGHPARRVFQAIRIAVNEELDQLDRALDDTLGLLRTGGRCVVISYHSGEDRLVKAKFVDASTGGCVCPPGLPCVCGASPEYRLVVRGSRRPSADEVDRNRRSEAARLRVIERIAAPVGHTANGEVA
;
A
#
# COMPACT_ATOMS: atom_id res chain seq x y z
N MET A 1 11.37 4.63 31.75
CA MET A 1 11.20 5.62 30.67
C MET A 1 11.69 4.98 29.38
N SER A 2 10.79 4.40 28.61
CA SER A 2 11.11 3.83 27.29
C SER A 2 11.38 5.00 26.35
N GLN A 3 12.62 5.11 25.84
CA GLN A 3 12.91 6.00 24.73
C GLN A 3 12.15 5.45 23.52
N ALA A 4 11.00 6.04 23.22
CA ALA A 4 10.35 5.86 21.95
C ALA A 4 11.30 6.46 20.89
N PHE A 5 12.03 5.60 20.18
CA PHE A 5 12.70 6.04 18.95
C PHE A 5 11.59 6.59 18.03
N PRO A 6 11.67 7.87 17.62
CA PRO A 6 10.69 8.42 16.70
C PRO A 6 10.72 7.55 15.42
N HIS A 7 9.59 6.91 15.13
CA HIS A 7 9.44 6.09 13.93
C HIS A 7 9.60 6.99 12.71
N GLN A 8 10.76 6.94 12.07
CA GLN A 8 10.99 7.68 10.83
C GLN A 8 10.25 6.94 9.69
N PRO A 9 9.38 7.64 8.93
CA PRO A 9 8.69 7.03 7.79
C PRO A 9 9.71 6.59 6.74
N VAL A 10 9.43 5.48 6.07
CA VAL A 10 10.33 4.91 5.05
C VAL A 10 10.39 5.84 3.84
N MET A 11 11.61 6.16 3.36
CA MET A 11 11.83 7.01 2.18
C MET A 11 11.14 8.39 2.29
N ALA A 12 11.06 8.96 3.50
CA ALA A 12 10.35 10.22 3.77
C ALA A 12 10.87 11.38 2.92
N THR A 13 12.19 11.51 2.79
CA THR A 13 12.81 12.55 1.97
C THR A 13 12.43 12.41 0.50
N GLU A 14 12.48 11.19 -0.03
CA GLU A 14 12.10 10.91 -1.41
C GLU A 14 10.63 11.22 -1.68
N VAL A 15 9.72 10.89 -0.73
CA VAL A 15 8.29 11.22 -0.84
C VAL A 15 8.08 12.73 -0.86
N VAL A 16 8.72 13.46 0.05
CA VAL A 16 8.65 14.93 0.12
C VAL A 16 9.15 15.54 -1.19
N ASP A 17 10.34 15.16 -1.66
CA ASP A 17 10.94 15.70 -2.89
C ASP A 17 10.06 15.40 -4.13
N LEU A 18 9.45 14.23 -4.18
CA LEU A 18 8.58 13.83 -5.29
C LEU A 18 7.26 14.59 -5.31
N LEU A 19 6.77 15.06 -4.17
CA LEU A 19 5.57 15.89 -4.07
C LEU A 19 5.88 17.41 -4.13
N ALA A 20 7.14 17.83 -4.16
CA ALA A 20 7.50 19.23 -4.25
C ALA A 20 6.96 19.96 -5.51
N PRO A 21 7.00 19.37 -6.71
CA PRO A 21 6.55 20.07 -7.94
C PRO A 21 5.05 19.96 -8.21
N VAL A 22 4.26 19.29 -7.35
CA VAL A 22 2.82 19.17 -7.58
C VAL A 22 2.11 20.51 -7.38
N PRO A 23 1.00 20.76 -8.09
CA PRO A 23 0.25 22.01 -7.91
C PRO A 23 -0.30 22.14 -6.48
N PRO A 24 -0.58 23.37 -5.99
CA PRO A 24 -1.23 23.57 -4.71
C PRO A 24 -2.56 22.80 -4.61
N GLY A 25 -2.89 22.24 -3.44
CA GLY A 25 -4.14 21.53 -3.24
C GLY A 25 -4.06 20.34 -2.30
N LEU A 26 -4.98 19.38 -2.48
CA LEU A 26 -5.12 18.23 -1.60
C LEU A 26 -4.22 17.06 -2.01
N VAL A 27 -3.50 16.52 -1.03
CA VAL A 27 -2.81 15.24 -1.09
C VAL A 27 -3.56 14.23 -0.22
N VAL A 28 -3.76 13.03 -0.69
CA VAL A 28 -4.29 11.91 0.11
C VAL A 28 -3.11 11.08 0.61
N ASP A 29 -2.98 10.92 1.94
CA ASP A 29 -2.17 9.87 2.55
C ASP A 29 -3.11 8.70 2.87
N ALA A 30 -3.10 7.69 2.01
CA ALA A 30 -4.06 6.58 2.04
C ALA A 30 -3.70 5.52 3.11
N THR A 31 -2.54 5.65 3.74
CA THR A 31 -1.97 4.72 4.72
C THR A 31 -1.33 5.51 5.86
N LEU A 32 -2.15 6.34 6.52
CA LEU A 32 -1.72 7.39 7.45
C LEU A 32 -0.80 6.88 8.57
N GLY A 33 -1.09 5.69 9.13
CA GLY A 33 -0.33 5.16 10.26
C GLY A 33 -0.19 6.16 11.41
N GLY A 34 1.04 6.41 11.85
CA GLY A 34 1.37 7.43 12.84
C GLY A 34 1.54 8.85 12.29
N ALA A 35 1.08 9.13 11.07
CA ALA A 35 1.13 10.42 10.39
C ALA A 35 2.54 10.95 10.04
N GLY A 36 3.56 10.12 10.06
CA GLY A 36 4.92 10.57 9.80
C GLY A 36 5.12 11.18 8.41
N HIS A 37 4.61 10.55 7.36
CA HIS A 37 4.63 11.08 5.99
C HIS A 37 3.77 12.33 5.86
N ALA A 38 2.52 12.29 6.35
CA ALA A 38 1.61 13.44 6.31
C ALA A 38 2.22 14.69 6.97
N ALA A 39 2.83 14.52 8.16
CA ALA A 39 3.50 15.60 8.86
C ALA A 39 4.74 16.14 8.10
N ALA A 40 5.52 15.26 7.48
CA ALA A 40 6.67 15.66 6.65
C ALA A 40 6.23 16.46 5.41
N ILE A 41 5.20 15.99 4.70
CA ILE A 41 4.61 16.68 3.54
C ILE A 41 4.09 18.07 3.93
N LEU A 42 3.27 18.15 5.00
CA LEU A 42 2.69 19.42 5.46
C LEU A 42 3.72 20.42 5.94
N THR A 43 4.83 19.95 6.52
CA THR A 43 5.94 20.79 6.97
C THR A 43 6.72 21.35 5.79
N ALA A 44 7.03 20.52 4.81
CA ALA A 44 7.84 20.91 3.67
C ALA A 44 7.07 21.73 2.63
N HIS A 45 5.75 21.52 2.51
CA HIS A 45 4.91 22.09 1.45
C HIS A 45 3.73 22.88 2.01
N PRO A 46 3.90 24.20 2.30
CA PRO A 46 2.82 25.05 2.84
C PRO A 46 1.60 25.17 1.92
N HIS A 47 1.76 24.94 0.63
CA HIS A 47 0.72 25.00 -0.39
C HIS A 47 -0.14 23.71 -0.49
N LEU A 48 0.20 22.68 0.30
CA LEU A 48 -0.52 21.42 0.32
C LEU A 48 -1.35 21.27 1.60
N SER A 49 -2.50 20.60 1.44
CA SER A 49 -3.31 20.05 2.52
C SER A 49 -3.30 18.52 2.42
N VAL A 50 -3.54 17.83 3.53
CA VAL A 50 -3.53 16.36 3.56
C VAL A 50 -4.85 15.82 4.10
N LEU A 51 -5.44 14.87 3.36
CA LEU A 51 -6.45 13.94 3.87
C LEU A 51 -5.74 12.64 4.23
N GLY A 52 -5.57 12.38 5.52
CA GLY A 52 -5.02 11.12 6.02
C GLY A 52 -6.11 10.08 6.23
N ILE A 53 -5.91 8.89 5.71
CA ILE A 53 -6.83 7.76 5.81
C ILE A 53 -6.13 6.58 6.46
N ASP A 54 -6.75 5.97 7.46
CA ASP A 54 -6.33 4.68 8.00
C ASP A 54 -7.56 3.89 8.46
N ARG A 55 -7.54 2.58 8.26
CA ARG A 55 -8.60 1.68 8.75
C ARG A 55 -8.40 1.30 10.22
N ASP A 56 -7.16 1.35 10.72
CA ASP A 56 -6.82 1.03 12.11
C ASP A 56 -7.20 2.19 13.03
N PRO A 57 -8.17 2.00 13.96
CA PRO A 57 -8.56 3.06 14.89
C PRO A 57 -7.41 3.53 15.78
N SER A 58 -6.43 2.67 16.07
CA SER A 58 -5.25 3.04 16.88
C SER A 58 -4.29 3.96 16.11
N ALA A 59 -4.16 3.75 14.81
CA ALA A 59 -3.37 4.62 13.92
C ALA A 59 -4.02 6.01 13.83
N VAL A 60 -5.34 6.07 13.61
CA VAL A 60 -6.11 7.33 13.58
C VAL A 60 -5.97 8.12 14.90
N ALA A 61 -6.07 7.42 16.03
CA ALA A 61 -5.90 8.03 17.35
C ALA A 61 -4.48 8.57 17.60
N ALA A 62 -3.46 7.86 17.08
CA ALA A 62 -2.06 8.29 17.19
C ALA A 62 -1.74 9.47 16.25
N ALA A 63 -2.33 9.51 15.06
CA ALA A 63 -2.11 10.54 14.06
C ALA A 63 -2.72 11.91 14.43
N ALA A 64 -3.88 11.90 15.11
CA ALA A 64 -4.63 13.13 15.38
C ALA A 64 -3.82 14.21 16.15
N PRO A 65 -3.13 13.92 17.28
CA PRO A 65 -2.34 14.93 17.98
C PRO A 65 -1.13 15.40 17.16
N GLU A 66 -0.52 14.51 16.35
CA GLU A 66 0.63 14.84 15.51
C GLU A 66 0.27 15.85 14.42
N LEU A 67 -0.94 15.72 13.86
CA LEU A 67 -1.43 16.57 12.80
C LEU A 67 -2.17 17.82 13.29
N ALA A 68 -2.54 17.92 14.57
CA ALA A 68 -3.29 19.05 15.13
C ALA A 68 -2.60 20.40 14.89
N ARG A 69 -1.26 20.43 14.89
CA ARG A 69 -0.45 21.65 14.65
C ARG A 69 -0.63 22.27 13.26
N PHE A 70 -1.15 21.50 12.30
CA PHE A 70 -1.36 21.95 10.93
C PHE A 70 -2.76 22.55 10.69
N GLY A 71 -3.64 22.51 11.72
CA GLY A 71 -4.98 23.08 11.66
C GLY A 71 -5.81 22.50 10.50
N GLU A 72 -6.47 23.36 9.76
CA GLU A 72 -7.37 22.99 8.65
C GLU A 72 -6.66 22.31 7.45
N ARG A 73 -5.33 22.40 7.39
CA ARG A 73 -4.57 21.70 6.33
C ARG A 73 -4.48 20.20 6.53
N ALA A 74 -4.89 19.68 7.67
CA ALA A 74 -4.83 18.25 7.98
C ALA A 74 -6.22 17.72 8.38
N VAL A 75 -6.73 16.79 7.63
CA VAL A 75 -7.98 16.10 7.95
C VAL A 75 -7.70 14.60 8.06
N VAL A 76 -8.19 13.99 9.13
CA VAL A 76 -8.01 12.54 9.38
C VAL A 76 -9.36 11.84 9.31
N ARG A 77 -9.42 10.72 8.63
CA ARG A 77 -10.63 9.87 8.53
C ARG A 77 -10.28 8.41 8.75
N ARG A 78 -11.10 7.74 9.58
CA ARG A 78 -11.05 6.28 9.68
C ARG A 78 -11.83 5.68 8.52
N ALA A 79 -11.11 5.05 7.58
CA ALA A 79 -11.70 4.34 6.43
C ALA A 79 -10.65 3.44 5.78
N ARG A 80 -11.10 2.57 4.90
CA ARG A 80 -10.21 1.82 4.01
C ARG A 80 -9.76 2.72 2.86
N PHE A 81 -8.56 2.49 2.34
CA PHE A 81 -8.03 3.33 1.26
C PHE A 81 -8.79 3.16 -0.08
N ASP A 82 -9.52 2.06 -0.30
CA ASP A 82 -10.40 1.91 -1.46
C ASP A 82 -11.73 2.70 -1.35
N GLU A 83 -11.92 3.43 -0.25
CA GLU A 83 -13.02 4.40 -0.11
C GLU A 83 -12.61 5.84 -0.50
N VAL A 84 -11.38 6.03 -0.99
CA VAL A 84 -10.76 7.34 -1.26
C VAL A 84 -11.65 8.25 -2.10
N ALA A 85 -12.26 7.73 -3.17
CA ALA A 85 -13.10 8.54 -4.04
C ALA A 85 -14.35 9.09 -3.33
N GLY A 86 -14.98 8.27 -2.49
CA GLY A 86 -16.12 8.69 -1.67
C GLY A 86 -15.73 9.71 -0.60
N LEU A 87 -14.57 9.53 0.03
CA LEU A 87 -14.05 10.44 1.06
C LEU A 87 -13.70 11.80 0.50
N VAL A 88 -13.03 11.86 -0.65
CA VAL A 88 -12.67 13.10 -1.33
C VAL A 88 -13.92 13.90 -1.67
N ARG A 89 -14.95 13.26 -2.26
CA ARG A 89 -16.23 13.93 -2.56
C ARG A 89 -16.95 14.46 -1.31
N ARG A 90 -16.93 13.69 -0.21
CA ARG A 90 -17.54 14.14 1.07
C ARG A 90 -16.78 15.31 1.68
N LEU A 91 -15.46 15.27 1.66
CA LEU A 91 -14.63 16.36 2.18
C LEU A 91 -14.91 17.67 1.45
N GLN A 92 -15.06 17.65 0.13
CA GLN A 92 -15.46 18.82 -0.66
C GLN A 92 -16.79 19.43 -0.19
N ALA A 93 -17.75 18.58 0.11
CA ALA A 93 -19.08 19.02 0.53
C ALA A 93 -19.11 19.57 1.98
N GLU A 94 -18.27 19.03 2.87
CA GLU A 94 -18.29 19.34 4.31
C GLU A 94 -17.46 20.57 4.67
N THR A 95 -16.30 20.75 4.06
CA THR A 95 -15.30 21.72 4.55
C THR A 95 -15.16 22.96 3.67
N GLY A 96 -15.74 22.92 2.44
CA GLY A 96 -15.44 23.97 1.46
C GLY A 96 -13.95 24.07 1.13
N VAL A 97 -13.10 23.15 1.68
CA VAL A 97 -11.71 23.02 1.23
C VAL A 97 -11.79 22.78 -0.26
N PRO A 98 -11.24 23.68 -1.09
CA PRO A 98 -11.26 23.45 -2.49
C PRO A 98 -10.38 22.22 -2.77
N VAL A 99 -11.00 21.05 -2.78
CA VAL A 99 -10.58 20.11 -3.77
C VAL A 99 -11.02 20.81 -5.04
N ASP A 100 -10.15 21.67 -5.53
CA ASP A 100 -10.36 22.44 -6.72
C ASP A 100 -11.08 21.52 -7.73
N GLN A 101 -12.00 22.04 -8.51
CA GLN A 101 -12.70 21.26 -9.55
C GLN A 101 -11.73 20.47 -10.47
N GLN A 102 -10.43 20.63 -10.25
CA GLN A 102 -9.32 20.04 -10.97
C GLN A 102 -8.78 18.72 -10.37
N GLY A 103 -9.19 18.27 -9.18
CA GLY A 103 -8.77 16.99 -8.58
C GLY A 103 -7.62 17.06 -7.57
N LEU A 104 -7.02 15.89 -7.24
CA LEU A 104 -5.96 15.73 -6.25
C LEU A 104 -4.62 16.22 -6.79
N SER A 105 -3.88 16.96 -5.96
CA SER A 105 -2.47 17.33 -6.23
C SER A 105 -1.53 16.15 -6.02
N GLY A 106 -1.90 15.21 -5.16
CA GLY A 106 -1.09 14.00 -4.96
C GLY A 106 -1.81 12.93 -4.18
N ALA A 107 -1.21 11.75 -4.18
CA ALA A 107 -1.57 10.65 -3.32
C ALA A 107 -0.33 9.87 -2.90
N LEU A 108 -0.35 9.36 -1.68
CA LEU A 108 0.66 8.48 -1.11
C LEU A 108 0.01 7.20 -0.62
N PHE A 109 0.63 6.07 -0.96
CA PHE A 109 0.38 4.76 -0.39
C PHE A 109 1.70 4.21 0.17
N ASP A 110 1.84 4.16 1.50
CA ASP A 110 2.93 3.45 2.18
C ASP A 110 2.38 2.10 2.65
N LEU A 111 2.47 1.10 1.77
CA LEU A 111 1.77 -0.18 1.92
C LEU A 111 2.40 -1.05 3.02
N GLY A 112 1.69 -2.11 3.39
CA GLY A 112 2.15 -3.11 4.35
C GLY A 112 1.60 -2.88 5.75
N VAL A 113 2.41 -3.15 6.77
CA VAL A 113 2.00 -3.11 8.18
C VAL A 113 2.79 -2.05 8.95
N SER A 114 2.10 -1.35 9.83
CA SER A 114 2.73 -0.39 10.74
C SER A 114 3.56 -1.10 11.82
N SER A 115 4.56 -0.39 12.37
CA SER A 115 5.36 -0.95 13.47
C SER A 115 4.52 -1.38 14.68
N PRO A 116 3.52 -0.62 15.15
CA PRO A 116 2.65 -1.09 16.22
C PRO A 116 1.91 -2.39 15.92
N GLN A 117 1.50 -2.63 14.67
CA GLN A 117 0.85 -3.89 14.28
C GLN A 117 1.80 -5.09 14.44
N LEU A 118 3.10 -4.92 14.15
CA LEU A 118 4.10 -5.98 14.29
C LEU A 118 4.60 -6.14 15.73
N ASP A 119 4.70 -5.04 16.49
CA ASP A 119 5.35 -5.02 17.80
C ASP A 119 4.37 -5.31 18.95
N VAL A 120 3.08 -5.06 18.76
CA VAL A 120 2.04 -5.40 19.75
C VAL A 120 1.61 -6.85 19.53
N ALA A 121 2.06 -7.75 20.42
CA ALA A 121 1.81 -9.19 20.32
C ALA A 121 0.32 -9.53 20.09
N GLY A 122 -0.58 -8.93 20.85
CA GLY A 122 -2.03 -9.18 20.77
C GLY A 122 -2.70 -8.92 19.42
N ARG A 123 -1.99 -8.27 18.46
CA ARG A 123 -2.47 -8.06 17.10
C ARG A 123 -2.29 -9.27 16.18
N GLY A 124 -1.48 -10.26 16.56
CA GLY A 124 -1.30 -11.52 15.85
C GLY A 124 -0.54 -11.47 14.51
N PHE A 125 0.11 -10.36 14.16
CA PHE A 125 0.86 -10.22 12.89
C PHE A 125 2.21 -10.94 12.87
N SER A 126 2.79 -11.18 14.05
CA SER A 126 4.14 -11.72 14.16
C SER A 126 4.15 -13.24 14.37
N TYR A 127 4.85 -13.96 13.51
CA TYR A 127 5.15 -15.38 13.69
C TYR A 127 6.22 -15.67 14.76
N ARG A 128 6.80 -14.62 15.36
CA ARG A 128 7.85 -14.73 16.39
C ARG A 128 7.33 -14.60 17.80
N LEU A 129 6.15 -14.05 17.96
CA LEU A 129 5.48 -13.83 19.23
C LEU A 129 4.28 -14.79 19.29
N ASP A 130 4.07 -15.42 20.43
CA ASP A 130 2.87 -16.21 20.62
C ASP A 130 1.71 -15.30 21.03
N ALA A 131 0.64 -15.31 20.24
CA ALA A 131 -0.47 -14.38 20.37
C ALA A 131 -1.73 -14.93 19.70
N PRO A 132 -2.93 -14.38 19.98
CA PRO A 132 -4.14 -14.72 19.25
C PRO A 132 -3.94 -14.55 17.73
N LEU A 133 -4.49 -15.47 16.96
CA LEU A 133 -4.37 -15.50 15.51
C LEU A 133 -5.40 -14.57 14.86
N ASP A 134 -5.20 -13.23 14.99
CA ASP A 134 -6.13 -12.21 14.53
C ASP A 134 -5.72 -11.63 13.15
N MET A 135 -4.63 -10.90 13.05
CA MET A 135 -4.07 -10.22 11.87
C MET A 135 -4.97 -9.17 11.21
N ARG A 136 -6.11 -8.79 11.78
CA ARG A 136 -6.93 -7.71 11.24
C ARG A 136 -6.26 -6.35 11.46
N MET A 137 -6.18 -5.54 10.41
CA MET A 137 -5.75 -4.14 10.54
C MET A 137 -6.84 -3.32 11.26
N ASP A 138 -8.12 -3.55 10.94
CA ASP A 138 -9.25 -3.07 11.71
C ASP A 138 -9.79 -4.19 12.63
N PRO A 139 -9.50 -4.17 13.93
CA PRO A 139 -9.93 -5.24 14.84
C PRO A 139 -11.43 -5.27 15.12
N THR A 140 -12.18 -4.26 14.65
CA THR A 140 -13.62 -4.14 14.91
C THR A 140 -14.47 -4.85 13.85
N SER A 141 -13.90 -5.31 12.75
CA SER A 141 -14.64 -5.91 11.63
C SER A 141 -13.81 -6.92 10.85
N GLY A 142 -14.51 -7.75 10.11
CA GLY A 142 -13.90 -8.70 9.18
C GLY A 142 -13.48 -10.02 9.82
N ARG A 143 -12.99 -10.91 8.96
CA ARG A 143 -12.51 -12.26 9.30
C ARG A 143 -11.13 -12.19 9.93
N THR A 144 -10.89 -13.02 10.94
CA THR A 144 -9.58 -13.17 11.58
C THR A 144 -8.68 -14.13 10.81
N ALA A 145 -7.39 -14.16 11.13
CA ALA A 145 -6.46 -15.16 10.62
C ALA A 145 -6.85 -16.58 11.08
N ALA A 146 -7.42 -16.70 12.29
CA ALA A 146 -7.96 -17.98 12.78
C ALA A 146 -9.10 -18.48 11.88
N ASP A 147 -10.01 -17.63 11.45
CA ASP A 147 -11.09 -17.99 10.55
C ASP A 147 -10.53 -18.47 9.20
N VAL A 148 -9.56 -17.76 8.64
CA VAL A 148 -8.90 -18.15 7.38
C VAL A 148 -8.29 -19.55 7.45
N VAL A 149 -7.48 -19.82 8.47
CA VAL A 149 -6.78 -21.11 8.56
C VAL A 149 -7.69 -22.26 9.02
N ASN A 150 -8.79 -21.97 9.72
CA ASN A 150 -9.71 -23.01 10.21
C ASN A 150 -10.87 -23.32 9.25
N GLU A 151 -11.26 -22.37 8.38
CA GLU A 151 -12.45 -22.53 7.53
C GLU A 151 -12.09 -22.84 6.06
N PHE A 152 -10.98 -22.31 5.52
CA PHE A 152 -10.63 -22.50 4.11
C PHE A 152 -10.26 -23.95 3.82
N ASP A 153 -10.67 -24.45 2.67
CA ASP A 153 -10.30 -25.78 2.18
C ASP A 153 -8.84 -25.86 1.68
N GLU A 154 -8.38 -27.06 1.33
CA GLU A 154 -7.00 -27.32 0.89
C GLU A 154 -6.63 -26.53 -0.37
N ASP A 155 -7.54 -26.47 -1.33
CA ASP A 155 -7.26 -25.84 -2.62
C ASP A 155 -7.21 -24.32 -2.47
N THR A 156 -8.11 -23.73 -1.69
CA THR A 156 -8.12 -22.29 -1.36
C THR A 156 -6.86 -21.88 -0.62
N LEU A 157 -6.46 -22.61 0.44
CA LEU A 157 -5.21 -22.31 1.17
C LEU A 157 -3.98 -22.48 0.28
N THR A 158 -3.97 -23.51 -0.59
CA THR A 158 -2.87 -23.76 -1.51
C THR A 158 -2.73 -22.61 -2.51
N ALA A 159 -3.83 -22.18 -3.12
CA ALA A 159 -3.85 -21.06 -4.05
C ALA A 159 -3.35 -19.77 -3.37
N LEU A 160 -3.87 -19.46 -2.17
CA LEU A 160 -3.45 -18.32 -1.36
C LEU A 160 -1.94 -18.30 -1.13
N PHE A 161 -1.34 -19.43 -0.77
CA PHE A 161 0.10 -19.50 -0.52
C PHE A 161 0.93 -19.38 -1.80
N VAL A 162 0.48 -20.01 -2.90
CA VAL A 162 1.15 -19.96 -4.22
C VAL A 162 1.19 -18.52 -4.75
N GLU A 163 0.06 -17.81 -4.73
CA GLU A 163 -0.08 -16.44 -5.20
C GLU A 163 0.80 -15.47 -4.42
N ASN A 164 0.98 -15.74 -3.11
CA ASN A 164 1.80 -14.93 -2.22
C ASN A 164 3.24 -15.43 -2.05
N GLY A 165 3.71 -16.26 -2.99
CA GLY A 165 5.13 -16.58 -3.16
C GLY A 165 5.64 -17.84 -2.45
N GLU A 166 4.76 -18.63 -1.80
CA GLU A 166 5.11 -19.96 -1.29
C GLU A 166 4.65 -21.04 -2.29
N ARG A 167 5.40 -21.21 -3.39
CA ARG A 167 5.03 -22.13 -4.46
C ARG A 167 5.41 -23.59 -4.18
N ARG A 168 6.57 -23.79 -3.53
CA ARG A 168 7.18 -25.12 -3.45
C ARG A 168 6.48 -26.04 -2.48
N PHE A 169 6.04 -25.52 -1.36
CA PHE A 169 5.47 -26.31 -0.27
C PHE A 169 4.02 -25.96 0.05
N ALA A 170 3.37 -25.11 -0.76
CA ALA A 170 2.03 -24.59 -0.52
C ALA A 170 1.02 -25.68 -0.15
N ARG A 171 0.84 -26.68 -0.98
CA ARG A 171 -0.11 -27.78 -0.74
C ARG A 171 0.25 -28.62 0.50
N ARG A 172 1.54 -28.86 0.74
CA ARG A 172 1.99 -29.59 1.92
C ARG A 172 1.72 -28.81 3.20
N ILE A 173 1.91 -27.50 3.17
CA ILE A 173 1.60 -26.59 4.29
C ILE A 173 0.08 -26.56 4.52
N ALA A 174 -0.73 -26.39 3.47
CA ALA A 174 -2.18 -26.38 3.57
C ALA A 174 -2.71 -27.67 4.23
N ARG A 175 -2.24 -28.84 3.79
CA ARG A 175 -2.59 -30.13 4.40
C ARG A 175 -2.19 -30.22 5.87
N ALA A 176 -0.99 -29.74 6.22
CA ALA A 176 -0.54 -29.76 7.59
C ALA A 176 -1.41 -28.87 8.49
N ILE A 177 -1.76 -27.68 8.02
CA ILE A 177 -2.67 -26.76 8.71
C ILE A 177 -4.04 -27.45 8.94
N ILE A 178 -4.62 -28.02 7.90
CA ILE A 178 -5.94 -28.68 7.98
C ILE A 178 -5.91 -29.87 8.95
N ALA A 179 -4.86 -30.69 8.90
CA ALA A 179 -4.72 -31.87 9.74
C ALA A 179 -4.57 -31.57 11.24
N SER A 180 -4.16 -30.36 11.59
CA SER A 180 -3.89 -29.93 12.97
C SER A 180 -4.88 -28.86 13.51
N ARG A 181 -5.99 -28.64 12.81
CA ARG A 181 -7.07 -27.75 13.27
C ARG A 181 -7.68 -28.19 14.59
N PRO A 182 -8.16 -27.26 15.44
CA PRO A 182 -8.22 -25.81 15.24
C PRO A 182 -6.93 -25.10 15.63
N HIS A 183 -6.63 -23.96 14.97
CA HIS A 183 -5.54 -23.06 15.30
C HIS A 183 -6.08 -21.79 15.94
N THR A 184 -5.50 -21.40 17.08
CA THR A 184 -5.93 -20.20 17.85
C THR A 184 -4.78 -19.21 18.08
N ALA A 185 -3.54 -19.69 17.99
CA ALA A 185 -2.35 -18.91 18.31
C ALA A 185 -1.33 -18.91 17.17
N THR A 186 -0.58 -17.81 17.07
CA THR A 186 0.45 -17.63 16.05
C THR A 186 1.63 -18.60 16.19
N GLY A 187 2.00 -18.93 17.44
CA GLY A 187 3.07 -19.88 17.73
C GLY A 187 2.75 -21.29 17.22
N GLU A 188 1.55 -21.79 17.49
CA GLU A 188 1.08 -23.10 16.98
C GLU A 188 1.15 -23.15 15.45
N LEU A 189 0.58 -22.16 14.77
CA LEU A 189 0.58 -22.09 13.31
C LEU A 189 2.00 -22.02 12.75
N SER A 190 2.89 -21.22 13.38
CA SER A 190 4.28 -21.09 12.97
C SER A 190 5.02 -22.44 13.03
N GLU A 191 4.80 -23.23 14.09
CA GLU A 191 5.38 -24.56 14.25
C GLU A 191 4.85 -25.57 13.24
N VAL A 192 3.55 -25.57 12.97
CA VAL A 192 2.93 -26.43 11.93
C VAL A 192 3.53 -26.13 10.56
N VAL A 193 3.63 -24.85 10.19
CA VAL A 193 4.25 -24.44 8.93
C VAL A 193 5.72 -24.86 8.88
N ARG A 194 6.47 -24.65 9.97
CA ARG A 194 7.87 -25.05 10.06
C ARG A 194 8.04 -26.55 9.90
N ALA A 195 7.23 -27.36 10.56
CA ALA A 195 7.28 -28.83 10.49
C ALA A 195 6.92 -29.35 9.08
N ALA A 196 6.01 -28.68 8.39
CA ALA A 196 5.63 -29.04 7.03
C ALA A 196 6.76 -28.87 6.00
N ILE A 197 7.76 -28.04 6.25
CA ILE A 197 8.88 -27.81 5.33
C ILE A 197 10.06 -28.71 5.71
N PRO A 198 10.69 -29.43 4.74
CA PRO A 198 11.83 -30.30 5.01
C PRO A 198 13.01 -29.59 5.68
N ALA A 199 13.65 -30.23 6.66
CA ALA A 199 14.73 -29.64 7.47
C ALA A 199 15.91 -29.13 6.61
N ALA A 200 16.28 -29.83 5.55
CA ALA A 200 17.34 -29.43 4.63
C ALA A 200 17.05 -28.07 3.95
N THR A 201 15.79 -27.78 3.67
CA THR A 201 15.36 -26.53 2.99
C THR A 201 15.25 -25.35 3.97
N ARG A 202 15.04 -25.61 5.26
CA ARG A 202 14.93 -24.56 6.29
C ARG A 202 16.24 -23.80 6.55
N ARG A 203 17.37 -24.38 6.15
CA ARG A 203 18.70 -23.81 6.38
C ARG A 203 19.07 -22.69 5.39
N THR A 204 18.37 -22.59 4.27
CA THR A 204 18.62 -21.61 3.23
C THR A 204 17.39 -20.69 3.11
N GLY A 205 17.53 -19.42 3.50
CA GLY A 205 16.45 -18.43 3.40
C GLY A 205 15.95 -17.90 4.75
N GLY A 206 14.96 -17.03 4.72
CA GLY A 206 14.33 -16.48 5.91
C GLY A 206 13.43 -17.50 6.64
N HIS A 207 12.78 -17.06 7.73
CA HIS A 207 11.90 -17.92 8.52
C HIS A 207 10.79 -18.56 7.65
N PRO A 208 10.57 -19.88 7.71
CA PRO A 208 9.62 -20.58 6.84
C PRO A 208 8.17 -20.03 6.91
N ALA A 209 7.72 -19.61 8.09
CA ALA A 209 6.37 -19.07 8.28
C ALA A 209 6.18 -17.67 7.67
N ARG A 210 7.25 -16.93 7.31
CA ARG A 210 7.15 -15.54 6.85
C ARG A 210 6.17 -15.36 5.70
N ARG A 211 6.28 -16.18 4.64
CA ARG A 211 5.42 -16.08 3.45
C ARG A 211 3.99 -16.52 3.72
N VAL A 212 3.82 -17.53 4.55
CA VAL A 212 2.50 -18.04 4.94
C VAL A 212 1.74 -17.01 5.76
N PHE A 213 2.39 -16.42 6.77
CA PHE A 213 1.80 -15.34 7.57
C PHE A 213 1.47 -14.11 6.72
N GLN A 214 2.34 -13.74 5.80
CA GLN A 214 2.07 -12.68 4.83
C GLN A 214 0.85 -13.01 3.95
N ALA A 215 0.75 -14.23 3.44
CA ALA A 215 -0.38 -14.66 2.63
C ALA A 215 -1.71 -14.60 3.41
N ILE A 216 -1.71 -15.11 4.64
CA ILE A 216 -2.89 -15.07 5.52
C ILE A 216 -3.27 -13.61 5.81
N ARG A 217 -2.31 -12.74 6.13
CA ARG A 217 -2.54 -11.31 6.38
C ARG A 217 -3.21 -10.62 5.17
N ILE A 218 -2.69 -10.87 3.97
CA ILE A 218 -3.25 -10.33 2.73
C ILE A 218 -4.70 -10.78 2.54
N ALA A 219 -5.02 -12.05 2.81
CA ALA A 219 -6.39 -12.58 2.71
C ALA A 219 -7.32 -11.98 3.78
N VAL A 220 -6.86 -11.87 5.04
CA VAL A 220 -7.62 -11.28 6.15
C VAL A 220 -8.01 -9.85 5.85
N ASN A 221 -7.10 -9.08 5.26
CA ASN A 221 -7.26 -7.65 5.05
C ASN A 221 -7.67 -7.27 3.62
N GLU A 222 -7.79 -8.24 2.71
CA GLU A 222 -8.13 -8.03 1.29
C GLU A 222 -7.20 -7.00 0.62
N GLU A 223 -5.90 -7.02 0.99
CA GLU A 223 -4.97 -5.92 0.71
C GLU A 223 -4.81 -5.64 -0.79
N LEU A 224 -4.65 -6.69 -1.60
CA LEU A 224 -4.39 -6.53 -3.05
C LEU A 224 -5.64 -6.09 -3.81
N ASP A 225 -6.82 -6.62 -3.49
CA ASP A 225 -8.08 -6.26 -4.15
C ASP A 225 -8.46 -4.81 -3.83
N GLN A 226 -8.25 -4.38 -2.59
CA GLN A 226 -8.46 -3.00 -2.18
C GLN A 226 -7.47 -2.07 -2.87
N LEU A 227 -6.19 -2.46 -2.96
CA LEU A 227 -5.15 -1.67 -3.64
C LEU A 227 -5.46 -1.49 -5.12
N ASP A 228 -5.95 -2.53 -5.79
CA ASP A 228 -6.31 -2.49 -7.21
C ASP A 228 -7.37 -1.42 -7.46
N ARG A 229 -8.47 -1.44 -6.68
CA ARG A 229 -9.55 -0.43 -6.77
C ARG A 229 -9.09 0.96 -6.38
N ALA A 230 -8.34 1.08 -5.28
CA ALA A 230 -7.87 2.36 -4.78
C ALA A 230 -6.94 3.08 -5.75
N LEU A 231 -6.08 2.33 -6.47
CA LEU A 231 -5.21 2.91 -7.49
C LEU A 231 -6.01 3.42 -8.69
N ASP A 232 -7.02 2.69 -9.18
CA ASP A 232 -7.87 3.15 -10.27
C ASP A 232 -8.61 4.43 -9.89
N ASP A 233 -9.25 4.45 -8.71
CA ASP A 233 -9.95 5.62 -8.20
C ASP A 233 -9.01 6.82 -8.02
N THR A 234 -7.85 6.58 -7.42
CA THR A 234 -6.87 7.64 -7.16
C THR A 234 -6.30 8.24 -8.42
N LEU A 235 -5.94 7.41 -9.41
CA LEU A 235 -5.45 7.90 -10.69
C LEU A 235 -6.50 8.75 -11.38
N GLY A 236 -7.77 8.30 -11.40
CA GLY A 236 -8.89 9.08 -11.95
C GLY A 236 -9.11 10.43 -11.27
N LEU A 237 -8.76 10.54 -9.98
CA LEU A 237 -8.89 11.77 -9.20
C LEU A 237 -7.71 12.73 -9.32
N LEU A 238 -6.52 12.31 -9.81
CA LEU A 238 -5.38 13.20 -9.95
C LEU A 238 -5.68 14.32 -10.96
N ARG A 239 -5.30 15.54 -10.60
CA ARG A 239 -5.26 16.68 -11.55
C ARG A 239 -4.00 16.62 -12.41
N THR A 240 -3.98 17.39 -13.50
CA THR A 240 -2.76 17.58 -14.31
C THR A 240 -1.60 18.10 -13.43
N GLY A 241 -0.44 17.45 -13.52
CA GLY A 241 0.73 17.69 -12.68
C GLY A 241 0.66 17.02 -11.30
N GLY A 242 -0.47 16.41 -10.95
CA GLY A 242 -0.62 15.63 -9.72
C GLY A 242 0.11 14.29 -9.80
N ARG A 243 0.60 13.80 -8.66
CA ARG A 243 1.41 12.57 -8.56
C ARG A 243 0.82 11.55 -7.60
N CYS A 244 0.88 10.27 -8.00
CA CYS A 244 0.66 9.15 -7.10
C CYS A 244 2.01 8.49 -6.78
N VAL A 245 2.34 8.44 -5.49
CA VAL A 245 3.55 7.81 -4.94
C VAL A 245 3.13 6.55 -4.19
N VAL A 246 3.75 5.42 -4.50
CA VAL A 246 3.47 4.15 -3.83
C VAL A 246 4.75 3.51 -3.36
N ILE A 247 4.81 3.15 -2.07
CA ILE A 247 5.86 2.34 -1.47
C ILE A 247 5.28 0.96 -1.20
N SER A 248 5.86 -0.07 -1.78
CA SER A 248 5.47 -1.47 -1.62
C SER A 248 6.57 -2.28 -0.92
N TYR A 249 6.20 -3.30 -0.15
CA TYR A 249 7.14 -4.11 0.63
C TYR A 249 7.18 -5.58 0.22
N HIS A 250 6.31 -6.00 -0.66
CA HIS A 250 6.35 -7.35 -1.21
C HIS A 250 6.06 -7.40 -2.72
N SER A 251 6.44 -8.50 -3.33
CA SER A 251 6.38 -8.67 -4.79
C SER A 251 4.95 -8.64 -5.36
N GLY A 252 3.92 -8.97 -4.58
CA GLY A 252 2.51 -8.89 -5.00
C GLY A 252 2.09 -7.44 -5.21
N GLU A 253 2.30 -6.58 -4.19
CA GLU A 253 2.05 -5.14 -4.27
C GLU A 253 2.84 -4.51 -5.43
N ASP A 254 4.18 -4.73 -5.46
CA ASP A 254 5.04 -4.11 -6.47
C ASP A 254 4.64 -4.49 -7.91
N ARG A 255 4.19 -5.73 -8.11
CA ARG A 255 3.71 -6.20 -9.41
C ARG A 255 2.42 -5.51 -9.82
N LEU A 256 1.46 -5.40 -8.89
CA LEU A 256 0.18 -4.73 -9.12
C LEU A 256 0.39 -3.26 -9.46
N VAL A 257 1.13 -2.52 -8.61
CA VAL A 257 1.45 -1.10 -8.84
C VAL A 257 2.17 -0.89 -10.16
N LYS A 258 3.17 -1.75 -10.47
CA LYS A 258 3.88 -1.69 -11.74
C LYS A 258 2.94 -1.87 -12.94
N ALA A 259 2.06 -2.85 -12.88
CA ALA A 259 1.12 -3.13 -13.98
C ALA A 259 0.18 -1.94 -14.20
N LYS A 260 -0.45 -1.41 -13.15
CA LYS A 260 -1.34 -0.24 -13.22
C LYS A 260 -0.63 1.00 -13.76
N PHE A 261 0.57 1.31 -13.26
CA PHE A 261 1.31 2.50 -13.69
C PHE A 261 1.83 2.39 -15.13
N VAL A 262 2.23 1.19 -15.56
CA VAL A 262 2.64 0.97 -16.95
C VAL A 262 1.42 1.12 -17.87
N ASP A 263 0.29 0.50 -17.55
CA ASP A 263 -0.93 0.59 -18.34
C ASP A 263 -1.39 2.05 -18.47
N ALA A 264 -1.51 2.78 -17.37
CA ALA A 264 -1.86 4.20 -17.37
C ALA A 264 -0.87 5.06 -18.19
N SER A 265 0.44 4.77 -18.10
CA SER A 265 1.47 5.53 -18.82
C SER A 265 1.57 5.21 -20.31
N THR A 266 0.96 4.12 -20.76
CA THR A 266 0.87 3.76 -22.18
C THR A 266 -0.49 4.11 -22.80
N GLY A 267 -1.48 4.51 -22.00
CA GLY A 267 -2.85 4.76 -22.43
C GLY A 267 -3.50 3.52 -23.05
N GLY A 268 -3.17 2.32 -22.54
CA GLY A 268 -3.67 1.05 -23.07
C GLY A 268 -3.08 0.67 -24.44
N CYS A 269 -1.92 1.22 -24.81
CA CYS A 269 -1.26 0.90 -26.09
C CYS A 269 -0.91 -0.58 -26.21
N VAL A 270 -1.37 -1.22 -27.27
CA VAL A 270 -1.13 -2.64 -27.59
C VAL A 270 -0.08 -2.84 -28.70
N CYS A 271 0.56 -1.77 -29.18
CA CYS A 271 1.59 -1.85 -30.20
C CYS A 271 2.88 -2.50 -29.68
N PRO A 272 3.63 -3.22 -30.53
CA PRO A 272 4.91 -3.79 -30.13
C PRO A 272 5.89 -2.72 -29.62
N PRO A 273 6.65 -2.98 -28.54
CA PRO A 273 7.64 -2.03 -28.03
C PRO A 273 8.68 -1.65 -29.09
N GLY A 274 9.01 -0.37 -29.18
CA GLY A 274 10.03 0.15 -30.10
C GLY A 274 9.52 0.49 -31.51
N LEU A 275 8.25 0.22 -31.83
CA LEU A 275 7.61 0.66 -33.07
C LEU A 275 6.73 1.90 -32.81
N PRO A 276 6.48 2.74 -33.83
CA PRO A 276 5.53 3.83 -33.73
C PRO A 276 4.14 3.30 -33.34
N CYS A 277 3.48 4.01 -32.44
CA CYS A 277 2.11 3.67 -32.03
C CYS A 277 1.13 3.95 -33.18
N VAL A 278 0.36 2.94 -33.56
CA VAL A 278 -0.70 3.01 -34.60
C VAL A 278 -2.10 2.69 -34.06
N CYS A 279 -2.21 2.33 -32.76
CA CYS A 279 -3.50 1.98 -32.14
C CYS A 279 -4.30 3.19 -31.63
N GLY A 280 -3.78 4.41 -31.77
CA GLY A 280 -4.43 5.63 -31.33
C GLY A 280 -4.40 5.85 -29.80
N ALA A 281 -3.62 5.08 -29.05
CA ALA A 281 -3.45 5.25 -27.61
C ALA A 281 -2.92 6.65 -27.27
N SER A 282 -3.57 7.30 -26.31
CA SER A 282 -3.21 8.64 -25.84
C SER A 282 -2.96 8.58 -24.32
N PRO A 283 -1.70 8.43 -23.88
CA PRO A 283 -1.39 8.34 -22.47
C PRO A 283 -1.67 9.65 -21.74
N GLU A 284 -2.43 9.56 -20.65
CA GLU A 284 -2.70 10.70 -19.76
C GLU A 284 -1.71 10.79 -18.58
N TYR A 285 -0.82 9.81 -18.47
CA TYR A 285 0.15 9.73 -17.38
C TYR A 285 1.56 9.48 -17.90
N ARG A 286 2.54 9.85 -17.06
CA ARG A 286 3.94 9.49 -17.28
C ARG A 286 4.57 8.90 -16.03
N LEU A 287 5.45 7.93 -16.21
CA LEU A 287 6.29 7.43 -15.12
C LEU A 287 7.36 8.48 -14.77
N VAL A 288 7.33 8.99 -13.54
CA VAL A 288 8.33 9.96 -13.05
C VAL A 288 9.66 9.26 -12.80
N VAL A 289 9.60 8.01 -12.35
CA VAL A 289 10.76 7.15 -12.12
C VAL A 289 10.64 5.91 -13.00
N ARG A 290 11.65 5.67 -13.83
CA ARG A 290 11.74 4.41 -14.59
C ARG A 290 12.09 3.27 -13.63
N GLY A 291 11.25 2.25 -13.56
CA GLY A 291 11.42 1.15 -12.63
C GLY A 291 10.93 1.48 -11.22
N SER A 292 11.72 1.15 -10.20
CA SER A 292 11.44 1.50 -8.80
C SER A 292 12.69 2.04 -8.11
N ARG A 293 12.53 2.98 -7.18
CA ARG A 293 13.61 3.38 -6.26
C ARG A 293 13.65 2.45 -5.06
N ARG A 294 14.82 2.27 -4.49
CA ARG A 294 15.06 1.56 -3.24
C ARG A 294 15.52 2.55 -2.17
N PRO A 295 15.31 2.24 -0.89
CA PRO A 295 15.93 3.00 0.18
C PRO A 295 17.44 3.05 0.05
N SER A 296 18.07 4.09 0.58
CA SER A 296 19.52 4.18 0.68
C SER A 296 20.08 3.11 1.63
N ALA A 297 21.36 2.78 1.50
CA ALA A 297 22.04 1.86 2.41
C ALA A 297 21.97 2.38 3.86
N ASP A 298 22.18 3.67 4.06
CA ASP A 298 22.11 4.33 5.37
C ASP A 298 20.70 4.25 6.00
N GLU A 299 19.66 4.29 5.20
CA GLU A 299 18.29 4.10 5.69
C GLU A 299 18.05 2.65 6.09
N VAL A 300 18.49 1.69 5.28
CA VAL A 300 18.38 0.25 5.60
C VAL A 300 19.15 -0.08 6.88
N ASP A 301 20.31 0.51 7.11
CA ASP A 301 21.09 0.29 8.32
C ASP A 301 20.38 0.84 9.57
N ARG A 302 19.71 1.97 9.46
CA ARG A 302 18.91 2.57 10.54
C ARG A 302 17.56 1.90 10.72
N ASN A 303 16.95 1.45 9.63
CA ASN A 303 15.64 0.82 9.62
C ASN A 303 15.61 -0.41 8.71
N ARG A 304 15.93 -1.57 9.25
CA ARG A 304 15.93 -2.86 8.53
C ARG A 304 14.58 -3.20 7.87
N ARG A 305 13.48 -2.61 8.33
CA ARG A 305 12.16 -2.84 7.75
C ARG A 305 12.03 -2.18 6.37
N SER A 306 12.82 -1.16 6.06
CA SER A 306 12.85 -0.51 4.75
C SER A 306 13.50 -1.34 3.65
N GLU A 307 14.31 -2.37 3.97
CA GLU A 307 15.12 -3.13 3.00
C GLU A 307 14.31 -3.66 1.79
N ALA A 308 13.07 -4.07 2.04
CA ALA A 308 12.19 -4.60 0.99
C ALA A 308 11.45 -3.50 0.20
N ALA A 309 11.49 -2.26 0.64
CA ALA A 309 10.71 -1.16 0.05
C ALA A 309 11.05 -0.92 -1.42
N ARG A 310 10.00 -0.62 -2.18
CA ARG A 310 10.06 -0.26 -3.60
C ARG A 310 9.14 0.93 -3.82
N LEU A 311 9.71 2.08 -4.15
CA LEU A 311 8.96 3.29 -4.43
C LEU A 311 8.74 3.46 -5.93
N ARG A 312 7.48 3.66 -6.34
CA ARG A 312 7.07 3.97 -7.69
C ARG A 312 6.27 5.25 -7.73
N VAL A 313 6.38 5.99 -8.82
CA VAL A 313 5.70 7.28 -8.99
C VAL A 313 5.19 7.45 -10.41
N ILE A 314 3.95 7.89 -10.49
CA ILE A 314 3.30 8.29 -11.74
C ILE A 314 2.76 9.71 -11.61
N GLU A 315 2.76 10.48 -12.70
CA GLU A 315 2.25 11.83 -12.77
C GLU A 315 1.19 11.93 -13.87
N ARG A 316 0.08 12.58 -13.59
CA ARG A 316 -0.90 12.92 -14.63
C ARG A 316 -0.38 14.08 -15.46
N ILE A 317 -0.31 13.89 -16.79
CA ILE A 317 0.04 14.90 -17.77
C ILE A 317 -1.24 15.42 -18.43
N ALA A 318 -1.21 16.64 -19.02
CA ALA A 318 -2.31 17.08 -19.86
C ALA A 318 -2.48 16.08 -21.01
N ALA A 319 -3.71 15.69 -21.29
CA ALA A 319 -3.99 14.96 -22.51
C ALA A 319 -3.38 15.74 -23.69
N PRO A 320 -2.73 15.09 -24.65
CA PRO A 320 -2.25 15.78 -25.83
C PRO A 320 -3.44 16.51 -26.45
N VAL A 321 -3.28 17.81 -26.72
CA VAL A 321 -4.27 18.60 -27.42
C VAL A 321 -4.51 17.88 -28.73
N GLY A 322 -5.69 17.26 -28.88
CA GLY A 322 -6.00 16.46 -30.05
C GLY A 322 -5.71 17.30 -31.30
N HIS A 323 -4.90 16.79 -32.20
CA HIS A 323 -4.90 17.29 -33.56
C HIS A 323 -6.35 17.08 -34.04
N THR A 324 -7.14 18.13 -34.02
CA THR A 324 -8.40 18.15 -34.78
C THR A 324 -8.01 17.88 -36.21
N ALA A 325 -8.31 16.66 -36.66
CA ALA A 325 -8.28 16.30 -38.07
C ALA A 325 -9.46 17.05 -38.73
N ASN A 326 -9.30 18.36 -38.92
CA ASN A 326 -10.11 19.17 -39.85
C ASN A 326 -9.22 20.32 -40.27
N GLY A 327 -8.47 20.09 -41.37
CA GLY A 327 -7.98 21.18 -42.19
C GLY A 327 -9.13 21.88 -42.86
N GLU A 328 -9.59 22.97 -42.25
CA GLU A 328 -10.25 24.02 -43.01
C GLU A 328 -9.38 25.27 -42.95
N VAL A 329 -8.71 25.48 -44.08
CA VAL A 329 -8.06 26.75 -44.42
C VAL A 329 -9.18 27.70 -44.85
N ALA A 330 -9.33 28.78 -44.13
CA ALA A 330 -10.01 29.98 -44.62
C ALA A 330 -9.07 31.18 -44.57
#